data_888d0d4ed4e7b4991ebe0ab242837212
#
_entry.id   888d0d4ed4e7b4991ebe0ab242837212
#
_cell.length_a   1.000
_cell.length_b   1.000
_cell.length_c   1.000
_cell.angle_alpha   90.00
_cell.angle_beta   90.00
_cell.angle_gamma   90.00
#
_symmetry.space_group_name_H-M   'P 1'
#
loop_
_entity.id
_entity.type
_entity.pdbx_description
1 polymer ?
#
loop_
_entity_poly.entity_id
_entity_poly.type
_entity_poly.pdbx_seq_one_letter_code
_entity_poly.pdbx_strand_id
1 'polypeptide(L)'
;MEETWRDARLNTTRRGLLAGAAAGGAGALLPGTAAAKKRKRHRKVDVAIVGGGFAGLTAARKLAAAGQEVCVLEARDRVGGRTLNHRVQKGVIAEVGGQYVGPTQDRVLALAKAVGVDIFPTYNDGDNVLLLNGALSRYPATPGLSPDPDFQEAILKSIGQFNAMAAEVPVDAPWKAPKAAEWDRTTLEAWKVQNLTTKGSRALFDLACEAIYGAEPREITMLYNLAYTAAAGNEKTPGNFALLVATPDGAQESRFVGGSQRIPQLVAKKLGGQVVLKAPVHRIRQGKGRVTVHADGIVVEAREVIVAVPPVLAAQIHFAPRLPQAHLKLLKGITPGKLIKWEAVYDRPFWRDAGLSGQAVSEVGPANTTFDNTPPSGSPGILFGFVGGDQARAFAKLSRSARRDAVLGNFATYFGDEARNPKASFEMNWAQEAWTKGCPVGHSGTGILQRFGPQLRKPFGHVHWAGTEVATYWTGYMDGAVRSGEAAAREVLRALRR
;
A
#
# COMPACT_ATOMS: atom_id res chain seq x y z
N MET A 1 -10.79 -30.35 -6.37
CA MET A 1 -11.20 -30.21 -4.96
C MET A 1 -11.34 -28.71 -4.70
N GLU A 2 -12.59 -28.26 -4.75
CA GLU A 2 -12.95 -26.86 -4.51
C GLU A 2 -13.00 -26.64 -2.99
N GLU A 3 -11.99 -25.99 -2.44
CA GLU A 3 -12.12 -25.38 -1.13
C GLU A 3 -12.55 -23.92 -1.34
N THR A 4 -13.86 -23.74 -1.22
CA THR A 4 -14.57 -22.47 -1.25
C THR A 4 -14.11 -21.55 -0.12
N TRP A 5 -13.73 -20.34 -0.48
CA TRP A 5 -13.67 -19.22 0.44
C TRP A 5 -15.04 -19.01 1.10
N ARG A 6 -15.19 -19.40 2.35
CA ARG A 6 -16.36 -18.99 3.14
C ARG A 6 -16.17 -17.54 3.54
N ASP A 7 -17.01 -16.72 2.94
CA ASP A 7 -17.28 -15.34 3.33
C ASP A 7 -17.51 -15.22 4.84
N ALA A 8 -16.63 -14.54 5.53
CA ALA A 8 -16.96 -13.95 6.82
C ALA A 8 -17.82 -12.71 6.56
N ARG A 9 -19.08 -12.93 6.16
CA ARG A 9 -20.09 -11.88 6.12
C ARG A 9 -20.45 -11.50 7.55
N LEU A 10 -20.10 -10.31 7.95
CA LEU A 10 -20.77 -9.64 9.06
C LEU A 10 -22.20 -9.30 8.59
N ASN A 11 -23.14 -10.21 8.88
CA ASN A 11 -24.56 -9.94 8.75
C ASN A 11 -25.00 -8.93 9.81
N THR A 12 -25.17 -7.68 9.42
CA THR A 12 -26.04 -6.72 10.10
C THR A 12 -27.32 -6.61 9.30
N THR A 13 -28.26 -7.52 9.55
CA THR A 13 -29.63 -7.37 9.10
C THR A 13 -30.40 -6.50 10.08
N ARG A 14 -30.64 -5.26 9.71
CA ARG A 14 -31.80 -4.49 10.15
C ARG A 14 -32.91 -4.79 9.14
N ARG A 15 -33.91 -5.55 9.57
CA ARG A 15 -35.34 -5.43 9.14
C ARG A 15 -36.16 -6.56 9.75
N GLY A 16 -37.21 -6.17 10.43
CA GLY A 16 -38.25 -7.10 10.93
C GLY A 16 -39.04 -6.47 12.05
N LEU A 17 -39.80 -5.44 11.76
CA LEU A 17 -40.95 -4.99 12.57
C LEU A 17 -42.15 -5.05 11.65
N LEU A 18 -43.12 -5.91 12.03
CA LEU A 18 -44.55 -5.64 12.15
C LEU A 18 -45.38 -6.89 11.88
N ALA A 19 -46.30 -7.07 12.82
CA ALA A 19 -47.59 -7.67 12.73
C ALA A 19 -47.77 -9.11 13.24
N GLY A 20 -48.62 -9.23 14.23
CA GLY A 20 -49.31 -10.46 14.63
C GLY A 20 -49.76 -10.48 16.09
N ALA A 21 -50.99 -10.10 16.34
CA ALA A 21 -51.63 -10.01 17.66
C ALA A 21 -52.04 -11.34 18.26
N ALA A 22 -52.05 -11.39 19.59
CA ALA A 22 -52.98 -12.09 20.52
C ALA A 22 -52.97 -13.62 20.57
N ALA A 23 -52.46 -14.15 21.67
CA ALA A 23 -53.20 -15.13 22.53
C ALA A 23 -52.43 -15.31 23.86
N GLY A 24 -53.14 -15.22 24.97
CA GLY A 24 -52.57 -15.20 26.32
C GLY A 24 -52.03 -16.54 26.78
N GLY A 25 -51.06 -16.49 27.67
CA GLY A 25 -50.49 -17.62 28.36
C GLY A 25 -49.49 -17.11 29.38
N ALA A 26 -49.82 -17.24 30.70
CA ALA A 26 -48.88 -16.93 31.76
C ALA A 26 -47.65 -17.83 31.69
N GLY A 27 -46.52 -17.26 31.33
CA GLY A 27 -45.23 -17.92 31.28
C GLY A 27 -44.19 -17.14 32.08
N ALA A 28 -43.58 -17.82 33.03
CA ALA A 28 -42.57 -17.32 33.94
C ALA A 28 -41.48 -16.50 33.23
N LEU A 29 -41.18 -15.31 33.76
CA LEU A 29 -40.06 -14.47 33.42
C LEU A 29 -38.74 -15.22 33.73
N LEU A 30 -38.15 -15.82 32.68
CA LEU A 30 -36.76 -16.22 32.76
C LEU A 30 -35.90 -14.94 32.74
N PRO A 31 -34.95 -14.80 33.67
CA PRO A 31 -34.05 -13.66 33.65
C PRO A 31 -33.23 -13.73 32.36
N GLY A 32 -33.38 -12.68 31.51
CA GLY A 32 -32.57 -12.52 30.31
C GLY A 32 -31.12 -12.67 30.66
N THR A 33 -30.43 -13.61 30.03
CA THR A 33 -28.99 -13.76 30.12
C THR A 33 -28.34 -12.48 29.58
N ALA A 34 -28.04 -11.56 30.50
CA ALA A 34 -27.19 -10.42 30.19
C ALA A 34 -25.87 -11.00 29.69
N ALA A 35 -25.60 -10.83 28.39
CA ALA A 35 -24.32 -11.23 27.79
C ALA A 35 -23.20 -10.59 28.62
N ALA A 36 -22.48 -11.39 29.39
CA ALA A 36 -21.42 -10.96 30.26
C ALA A 36 -20.40 -10.19 29.37
N LYS A 37 -20.31 -8.88 29.55
CA LYS A 37 -19.29 -8.05 28.91
C LYS A 37 -17.94 -8.67 29.23
N LYS A 38 -17.30 -9.33 28.23
CA LYS A 38 -15.95 -9.89 28.40
C LYS A 38 -15.04 -8.80 28.96
N ARG A 39 -14.48 -9.07 30.16
CA ARG A 39 -13.59 -8.14 30.85
C ARG A 39 -12.40 -7.82 29.95
N LYS A 40 -12.18 -6.55 29.59
CA LYS A 40 -11.07 -6.12 28.76
C LYS A 40 -9.75 -6.43 29.49
N ARG A 41 -8.79 -7.00 28.77
CA ARG A 41 -7.42 -7.15 29.29
C ARG A 41 -6.81 -5.77 29.50
N HIS A 42 -6.06 -5.59 30.56
CA HIS A 42 -5.30 -4.37 30.81
C HIS A 42 -3.81 -4.67 30.70
N ARG A 43 -3.08 -3.78 30.05
CA ARG A 43 -1.64 -3.86 29.89
C ARG A 43 -1.00 -2.51 30.18
N LYS A 44 0.16 -2.51 30.85
CA LYS A 44 0.96 -1.31 31.07
C LYS A 44 2.32 -1.55 30.43
N VAL A 45 2.77 -0.59 29.61
CA VAL A 45 4.02 -0.67 28.84
C VAL A 45 4.66 0.72 28.75
N ASP A 46 5.90 0.80 28.25
CA ASP A 46 6.51 2.08 27.92
C ASP A 46 5.91 2.68 26.66
N VAL A 47 5.70 1.87 25.62
CA VAL A 47 5.23 2.36 24.33
C VAL A 47 4.11 1.47 23.78
N ALA A 48 2.96 2.07 23.47
CA ALA A 48 1.92 1.43 22.65
C ALA A 48 2.12 1.77 21.18
N ILE A 49 1.91 0.79 20.29
CA ILE A 49 2.08 0.96 18.84
C ILE A 49 0.81 0.53 18.17
N VAL A 50 0.21 1.42 17.38
CA VAL A 50 -1.04 1.19 16.65
C VAL A 50 -0.72 0.84 15.21
N GLY A 51 -0.95 -0.43 14.84
CA GLY A 51 -0.70 -0.98 13.51
C GLY A 51 0.51 -1.93 13.46
N GLY A 52 0.26 -3.15 12.98
CA GLY A 52 1.24 -4.24 12.80
C GLY A 52 1.81 -4.35 11.37
N GLY A 53 1.94 -3.22 10.66
CA GLY A 53 2.65 -3.14 9.38
C GLY A 53 4.16 -3.00 9.53
N PHE A 54 4.89 -2.84 8.43
CA PHE A 54 6.34 -2.64 8.43
C PHE A 54 6.78 -1.51 9.37
N ALA A 55 6.12 -0.35 9.36
CA ALA A 55 6.48 0.79 10.19
C ALA A 55 6.33 0.49 11.68
N GLY A 56 5.16 0.01 12.11
CA GLY A 56 4.89 -0.27 13.52
C GLY A 56 5.76 -1.40 14.07
N LEU A 57 5.95 -2.49 13.31
CA LEU A 57 6.80 -3.60 13.72
C LEU A 57 8.28 -3.23 13.76
N THR A 58 8.74 -2.37 12.85
CA THR A 58 10.12 -1.84 12.88
C THR A 58 10.32 -0.98 14.14
N ALA A 59 9.37 -0.09 14.44
CA ALA A 59 9.42 0.72 15.65
C ALA A 59 9.44 -0.17 16.90
N ALA A 60 8.55 -1.16 16.99
CA ALA A 60 8.50 -2.11 18.10
C ALA A 60 9.83 -2.85 18.28
N ARG A 61 10.40 -3.38 17.18
CA ARG A 61 11.69 -4.09 17.21
C ARG A 61 12.83 -3.20 17.72
N LYS A 62 12.88 -1.94 17.29
CA LYS A 62 13.93 -0.98 17.71
C LYS A 62 13.77 -0.59 19.18
N LEU A 63 12.54 -0.34 19.63
CA LEU A 63 12.24 0.01 21.03
C LEU A 63 12.51 -1.17 21.97
N ALA A 64 12.06 -2.38 21.61
CA ALA A 64 12.34 -3.59 22.40
C ALA A 64 13.84 -3.88 22.49
N ALA A 65 14.60 -3.69 21.40
CA ALA A 65 16.05 -3.83 21.40
C ALA A 65 16.76 -2.76 22.28
N ALA A 66 16.09 -1.63 22.56
CA ALA A 66 16.55 -0.60 23.48
C ALA A 66 16.02 -0.80 24.92
N GLY A 67 15.47 -1.99 25.25
CA GLY A 67 15.01 -2.34 26.59
C GLY A 67 13.62 -1.79 26.96
N GLN A 68 12.86 -1.25 26.01
CA GLN A 68 11.54 -0.71 26.30
C GLN A 68 10.45 -1.80 26.21
N GLU A 69 9.51 -1.77 27.14
CA GLU A 69 8.31 -2.60 27.05
C GLU A 69 7.35 -2.04 25.99
N VAL A 70 6.99 -2.87 25.00
CA VAL A 70 6.12 -2.45 23.90
C VAL A 70 4.87 -3.30 23.79
N CYS A 71 3.80 -2.72 23.24
CA CYS A 71 2.58 -3.44 22.87
C CYS A 71 2.12 -2.96 21.49
N VAL A 72 2.16 -3.85 20.48
CA VAL A 72 1.65 -3.60 19.13
C VAL A 72 0.20 -4.06 19.06
N LEU A 73 -0.70 -3.17 18.63
CA LEU A 73 -2.12 -3.41 18.46
C LEU A 73 -2.45 -3.44 16.96
N GLU A 74 -2.69 -4.62 16.42
CA GLU A 74 -3.07 -4.82 15.01
C GLU A 74 -4.56 -5.16 14.91
N ALA A 75 -5.24 -4.46 14.01
CA ALA A 75 -6.69 -4.62 13.83
C ALA A 75 -7.07 -5.96 13.19
N ARG A 76 -6.22 -6.49 12.31
CA ARG A 76 -6.43 -7.77 11.61
C ARG A 76 -6.00 -8.95 12.46
N ASP A 77 -6.30 -10.13 11.98
CA ASP A 77 -5.75 -11.40 12.48
C ASP A 77 -4.37 -11.74 11.92
N ARG A 78 -3.76 -10.82 11.18
CA ARG A 78 -2.44 -10.93 10.55
C ARG A 78 -1.65 -9.64 10.65
N VAL A 79 -0.34 -9.74 10.58
CA VAL A 79 0.58 -8.61 10.41
C VAL A 79 0.92 -8.37 8.94
N GLY A 80 1.60 -7.26 8.64
CA GLY A 80 2.14 -6.93 7.33
C GLY A 80 1.46 -5.72 6.66
N GLY A 81 0.29 -5.28 7.14
CA GLY A 81 -0.39 -4.11 6.55
C GLY A 81 -0.74 -4.33 5.08
N ARG A 82 -0.14 -3.51 4.19
CA ARG A 82 -0.32 -3.55 2.72
C ARG A 82 0.52 -4.64 2.02
N THR A 83 1.23 -5.49 2.73
CA THR A 83 1.83 -6.71 2.19
C THR A 83 1.00 -7.93 2.58
N LEU A 84 0.74 -8.80 1.62
CA LEU A 84 -0.07 -9.99 1.82
C LEU A 84 0.35 -11.07 0.83
N ASN A 85 0.65 -12.25 1.36
CA ASN A 85 0.93 -13.45 0.60
C ASN A 85 -0.35 -14.29 0.48
N HIS A 86 -0.70 -14.68 -0.73
CA HIS A 86 -1.72 -15.68 -1.01
C HIS A 86 -1.04 -17.04 -1.25
N ARG A 87 -1.49 -18.07 -0.56
CA ARG A 87 -0.96 -19.41 -0.76
C ARG A 87 -1.58 -20.03 -2.02
N VAL A 88 -0.76 -20.25 -3.05
CA VAL A 88 -1.18 -20.91 -4.30
C VAL A 88 -1.22 -22.43 -4.11
N GLN A 89 -0.10 -23.00 -3.62
CA GLN A 89 0.04 -24.41 -3.29
C GLN A 89 1.10 -24.60 -2.21
N LYS A 90 1.42 -25.87 -1.82
CA LYS A 90 2.46 -26.13 -0.82
C LYS A 90 3.81 -25.56 -1.29
N GLY A 91 4.38 -24.65 -0.53
CA GLY A 91 5.66 -24.00 -0.82
C GLY A 91 5.62 -22.87 -1.83
N VAL A 92 4.47 -22.58 -2.46
CA VAL A 92 4.31 -21.51 -3.45
C VAL A 92 3.30 -20.48 -2.95
N ILE A 93 3.71 -19.23 -3.01
CA ILE A 93 2.85 -18.06 -2.73
C ILE A 93 2.81 -17.13 -3.93
N ALA A 94 1.75 -16.36 -4.03
CA ALA A 94 1.66 -15.17 -4.85
C ALA A 94 1.48 -13.95 -3.95
N GLU A 95 2.07 -12.84 -4.32
CA GLU A 95 2.03 -11.62 -3.52
C GLU A 95 0.91 -10.72 -4.00
N VAL A 96 -0.22 -10.71 -3.31
CA VAL A 96 -1.38 -9.87 -3.64
C VAL A 96 -1.30 -8.44 -3.09
N GLY A 97 -0.18 -8.08 -2.48
CA GLY A 97 0.15 -6.75 -1.98
C GLY A 97 1.45 -6.23 -2.56
N GLY A 98 2.09 -5.27 -1.84
CA GLY A 98 3.41 -4.76 -2.18
C GLY A 98 4.45 -5.87 -2.15
N GLN A 99 5.29 -5.96 -3.19
CA GLN A 99 6.21 -7.09 -3.37
C GLN A 99 7.62 -6.67 -3.75
N TYR A 100 7.78 -5.60 -4.49
CA TYR A 100 9.03 -5.23 -5.11
C TYR A 100 9.98 -4.47 -4.18
N VAL A 101 11.27 -4.63 -4.46
CA VAL A 101 12.36 -3.89 -3.83
C VAL A 101 13.46 -3.67 -4.86
N GLY A 102 14.15 -2.56 -4.76
CA GLY A 102 15.24 -2.23 -5.68
C GLY A 102 16.33 -1.39 -5.02
N PRO A 103 17.25 -0.86 -5.83
CA PRO A 103 18.36 -0.04 -5.37
C PRO A 103 17.89 1.12 -4.50
N THR A 104 18.75 1.55 -3.56
CA THR A 104 18.50 2.63 -2.58
C THR A 104 17.40 2.37 -1.54
N GLN A 105 16.66 1.25 -1.63
CA GLN A 105 15.74 0.79 -0.58
C GLN A 105 16.47 0.01 0.52
N ASP A 106 17.53 0.60 1.02
CA ASP A 106 18.53 -0.02 1.90
C ASP A 106 17.99 -0.44 3.27
N ARG A 107 16.95 0.22 3.79
CA ARG A 107 16.41 -0.10 5.13
C ARG A 107 15.55 -1.34 5.14
N VAL A 108 14.71 -1.53 4.11
CA VAL A 108 13.94 -2.77 4.00
C VAL A 108 14.83 -3.95 3.65
N LEU A 109 15.84 -3.75 2.80
CA LEU A 109 16.85 -4.78 2.50
C LEU A 109 17.63 -5.21 3.75
N ALA A 110 18.08 -4.24 4.56
CA ALA A 110 18.74 -4.52 5.82
C ALA A 110 17.82 -5.25 6.82
N LEU A 111 16.53 -4.88 6.87
CA LEU A 111 15.56 -5.57 7.72
C LEU A 111 15.31 -7.00 7.24
N ALA A 112 15.18 -7.23 5.93
CA ALA A 112 15.02 -8.56 5.33
C ALA A 112 16.20 -9.45 5.70
N LYS A 113 17.43 -8.98 5.48
CA LYS A 113 18.66 -9.68 5.88
C LYS A 113 18.70 -10.01 7.37
N ALA A 114 18.32 -9.05 8.23
CA ALA A 114 18.32 -9.23 9.69
C ALA A 114 17.30 -10.28 10.20
N VAL A 115 16.30 -10.62 9.40
CA VAL A 115 15.33 -11.68 9.72
C VAL A 115 15.48 -12.93 8.88
N GLY A 116 16.51 -12.99 8.02
CA GLY A 116 16.84 -14.17 7.20
C GLY A 116 15.89 -14.34 6.00
N VAL A 117 15.59 -13.26 5.30
CA VAL A 117 14.81 -13.25 4.06
C VAL A 117 15.71 -12.75 2.93
N ASP A 118 15.95 -13.61 1.96
CA ASP A 118 16.73 -13.30 0.76
C ASP A 118 15.86 -12.66 -0.30
N ILE A 119 16.51 -12.07 -1.33
CA ILE A 119 15.87 -11.52 -2.52
C ILE A 119 16.21 -12.33 -3.76
N PHE A 120 15.43 -12.20 -4.79
CA PHE A 120 15.69 -12.73 -6.12
C PHE A 120 15.22 -11.72 -7.17
N PRO A 121 15.85 -11.69 -8.37
CA PRO A 121 15.50 -10.74 -9.41
C PRO A 121 14.08 -10.96 -9.93
N THR A 122 13.38 -9.90 -10.25
CA THR A 122 12.16 -9.95 -11.03
C THR A 122 12.51 -10.45 -12.44
N TYR A 123 11.72 -11.38 -12.97
CA TYR A 123 11.95 -11.85 -14.33
C TYR A 123 11.77 -10.70 -15.32
N ASN A 124 12.76 -10.45 -16.14
CA ASN A 124 12.83 -9.33 -17.08
C ASN A 124 13.56 -9.71 -18.39
N ASP A 125 13.56 -10.99 -18.74
CA ASP A 125 14.14 -11.46 -20.00
C ASP A 125 13.08 -11.47 -21.11
N GLY A 126 13.51 -11.28 -22.36
CA GLY A 126 12.65 -11.23 -23.53
C GLY A 126 12.06 -9.84 -23.79
N ASP A 127 10.89 -9.82 -24.46
CA ASP A 127 10.23 -8.59 -24.86
C ASP A 127 9.06 -8.22 -23.95
N ASN A 128 8.90 -6.92 -23.73
CA ASN A 128 7.68 -6.31 -23.22
C ASN A 128 6.65 -6.13 -24.35
N VAL A 129 5.39 -6.05 -23.97
CA VAL A 129 4.27 -5.78 -24.88
C VAL A 129 3.74 -4.36 -24.68
N LEU A 130 3.50 -3.62 -25.75
CA LEU A 130 2.82 -2.33 -25.75
C LEU A 130 1.59 -2.42 -26.68
N LEU A 131 0.41 -2.17 -26.12
CA LEU A 131 -0.82 -1.98 -26.88
C LEU A 131 -1.24 -0.51 -26.79
N LEU A 132 -0.99 0.24 -27.85
CA LEU A 132 -1.23 1.68 -27.91
C LEU A 132 -1.76 2.08 -29.28
N ASN A 133 -2.72 3.01 -29.34
CA ASN A 133 -3.37 3.47 -30.55
C ASN A 133 -3.95 2.31 -31.40
N GLY A 134 -4.40 1.23 -30.72
CA GLY A 134 -4.93 0.03 -31.37
C GLY A 134 -3.87 -0.90 -31.97
N ALA A 135 -2.58 -0.60 -31.87
CA ALA A 135 -1.48 -1.41 -32.37
C ALA A 135 -0.77 -2.16 -31.22
N LEU A 136 -0.54 -3.47 -31.44
CA LEU A 136 0.26 -4.30 -30.54
C LEU A 136 1.70 -4.33 -31.06
N SER A 137 2.64 -3.92 -30.21
CA SER A 137 4.07 -3.94 -30.50
C SER A 137 4.86 -4.63 -29.39
N ARG A 138 6.10 -5.01 -29.69
CA ARG A 138 7.03 -5.61 -28.74
C ARG A 138 8.32 -4.78 -28.72
N TYR A 139 8.95 -4.74 -27.55
CA TYR A 139 10.24 -4.06 -27.38
C TYR A 139 11.04 -4.75 -26.27
N PRO A 140 12.38 -4.75 -26.34
CA PRO A 140 13.23 -5.42 -25.37
C PRO A 140 12.93 -4.95 -23.95
N ALA A 141 12.79 -5.89 -23.00
CA ALA A 141 12.56 -5.58 -21.59
C ALA A 141 13.76 -4.87 -20.94
N THR A 142 14.94 -5.05 -21.49
CA THR A 142 16.15 -4.30 -21.12
C THR A 142 16.69 -3.58 -22.37
N PRO A 143 16.81 -2.25 -22.34
CA PRO A 143 16.61 -1.29 -21.24
C PRO A 143 15.14 -0.96 -20.90
N GLY A 144 14.14 -1.54 -21.54
CA GLY A 144 12.72 -1.30 -21.24
C GLY A 144 12.17 -0.01 -21.87
N LEU A 145 12.79 0.45 -22.93
CA LEU A 145 12.38 1.66 -23.67
C LEU A 145 11.81 1.26 -25.04
N SER A 146 10.51 1.50 -25.22
CA SER A 146 9.86 1.30 -26.52
C SER A 146 10.33 2.36 -27.53
N PRO A 147 10.55 1.98 -28.81
CA PRO A 147 10.80 2.95 -29.87
C PRO A 147 9.54 3.73 -30.31
N ASP A 148 8.38 3.40 -29.76
CA ASP A 148 7.13 4.10 -30.07
C ASP A 148 7.23 5.60 -29.70
N PRO A 149 6.91 6.53 -30.63
CA PRO A 149 7.07 7.97 -30.40
C PRO A 149 6.25 8.49 -29.22
N ASP A 150 5.05 7.98 -29.00
CA ASP A 150 4.18 8.39 -27.90
C ASP A 150 4.75 7.92 -26.56
N PHE A 151 5.32 6.70 -26.53
CA PHE A 151 6.03 6.19 -25.37
C PHE A 151 7.25 7.04 -25.05
N GLN A 152 8.06 7.39 -26.06
CA GLN A 152 9.25 8.24 -25.91
C GLN A 152 8.85 9.63 -25.39
N GLU A 153 7.81 10.25 -25.95
CA GLU A 153 7.34 11.54 -25.46
C GLU A 153 6.89 11.47 -24.00
N ALA A 154 6.04 10.51 -23.66
CA ALA A 154 5.49 10.39 -22.30
C ALA A 154 6.59 10.16 -21.25
N ILE A 155 7.49 9.22 -21.51
CA ILE A 155 8.50 8.79 -20.55
C ILE A 155 9.64 9.80 -20.45
N LEU A 156 10.25 10.22 -21.59
CA LEU A 156 11.43 11.09 -21.57
C LEU A 156 11.12 12.50 -21.06
N LYS A 157 9.96 13.08 -21.47
CA LYS A 157 9.53 14.37 -20.93
C LYS A 157 9.24 14.30 -19.43
N SER A 158 8.52 13.25 -18.97
CA SER A 158 8.23 13.07 -17.56
C SER A 158 9.49 12.91 -16.73
N ILE A 159 10.41 12.02 -17.14
CA ILE A 159 11.69 11.82 -16.44
C ILE A 159 12.48 13.13 -16.40
N GLY A 160 12.69 13.78 -17.56
CA GLY A 160 13.52 14.99 -17.66
C GLY A 160 12.97 16.14 -16.81
N GLN A 161 11.69 16.47 -16.96
CA GLN A 161 11.09 17.60 -16.25
C GLN A 161 10.91 17.31 -14.76
N PHE A 162 10.40 16.10 -14.39
CA PHE A 162 10.18 15.80 -12.98
C PHE A 162 11.49 15.69 -12.21
N ASN A 163 12.56 15.14 -12.79
CA ASN A 163 13.86 15.10 -12.14
C ASN A 163 14.41 16.50 -11.89
N ALA A 164 14.36 17.38 -12.90
CA ALA A 164 14.82 18.75 -12.77
C ALA A 164 14.06 19.53 -11.69
N MET A 165 12.72 19.40 -11.67
CA MET A 165 11.89 20.08 -10.67
C MET A 165 12.01 19.43 -9.28
N ALA A 166 12.12 18.12 -9.19
CA ALA A 166 12.26 17.40 -7.93
C ALA A 166 13.56 17.70 -7.21
N ALA A 167 14.62 18.05 -7.94
CA ALA A 167 15.89 18.48 -7.36
C ALA A 167 15.76 19.76 -6.49
N GLU A 168 14.71 20.57 -6.71
CA GLU A 168 14.42 21.75 -5.90
C GLU A 168 13.57 21.44 -4.66
N VAL A 169 13.13 20.19 -4.47
CA VAL A 169 12.20 19.80 -3.39
C VAL A 169 12.95 19.19 -2.22
N PRO A 170 12.97 19.83 -1.03
CA PRO A 170 13.57 19.25 0.15
C PRO A 170 12.73 18.04 0.63
N VAL A 171 13.35 16.85 0.68
CA VAL A 171 12.67 15.58 1.01
C VAL A 171 12.04 15.54 2.40
N ASP A 172 12.59 16.29 3.34
CA ASP A 172 12.08 16.39 4.72
C ASP A 172 10.98 17.45 4.88
N ALA A 173 10.90 18.41 3.95
CA ALA A 173 9.95 19.52 4.01
C ALA A 173 9.48 19.98 2.61
N PRO A 174 8.79 19.13 1.82
CA PRO A 174 8.41 19.46 0.45
C PRO A 174 7.57 20.75 0.32
N TRP A 175 6.83 21.10 1.36
CA TRP A 175 6.08 22.36 1.46
C TRP A 175 6.95 23.62 1.52
N LYS A 176 8.27 23.48 1.64
CA LYS A 176 9.25 24.57 1.61
C LYS A 176 9.94 24.73 0.25
N ALA A 177 9.60 23.92 -0.74
CA ALA A 177 10.13 24.09 -2.09
C ALA A 177 9.84 25.50 -2.62
N PRO A 178 10.73 26.10 -3.43
CA PRO A 178 10.58 27.50 -3.90
C PRO A 178 9.23 27.79 -4.56
N LYS A 179 8.71 26.83 -5.31
CA LYS A 179 7.41 26.91 -6.01
C LYS A 179 6.31 26.04 -5.38
N ALA A 180 6.43 25.70 -4.10
CA ALA A 180 5.50 24.78 -3.44
C ALA A 180 4.04 25.21 -3.59
N ALA A 181 3.73 26.50 -3.45
CA ALA A 181 2.37 27.03 -3.55
C ALA A 181 1.80 26.93 -4.98
N GLU A 182 2.62 27.10 -6.00
CA GLU A 182 2.26 26.92 -7.41
C GLU A 182 2.00 25.43 -7.70
N TRP A 183 2.97 24.59 -7.37
CA TRP A 183 2.92 23.17 -7.63
C TRP A 183 1.80 22.44 -6.85
N ASP A 184 1.43 22.93 -5.68
CA ASP A 184 0.31 22.36 -4.89
C ASP A 184 -1.07 22.73 -5.45
N ARG A 185 -1.16 23.77 -6.31
CA ARG A 185 -2.37 24.14 -7.05
C ARG A 185 -2.47 23.50 -8.43
N THR A 186 -1.35 23.07 -8.99
CA THR A 186 -1.26 22.45 -10.31
C THR A 186 -1.44 20.93 -10.17
N THR A 187 -2.42 20.35 -10.87
CA THR A 187 -2.60 18.91 -10.95
C THR A 187 -1.69 18.30 -12.00
N LEU A 188 -1.39 17.00 -11.90
CA LEU A 188 -0.70 16.27 -12.97
C LEU A 188 -1.50 16.26 -14.28
N GLU A 189 -2.84 16.33 -14.19
CA GLU A 189 -3.70 16.50 -15.38
C GLU A 189 -3.40 17.78 -16.13
N ALA A 190 -3.29 18.92 -15.41
CA ALA A 190 -2.96 20.20 -16.02
C ALA A 190 -1.58 20.16 -16.68
N TRP A 191 -0.59 19.54 -16.00
CA TRP A 191 0.75 19.36 -16.57
C TRP A 191 0.72 18.47 -17.83
N LYS A 192 0.01 17.33 -17.79
CA LYS A 192 -0.16 16.40 -18.92
C LYS A 192 -0.70 17.10 -20.16
N VAL A 193 -1.81 17.82 -19.99
CA VAL A 193 -2.46 18.53 -21.13
C VAL A 193 -1.53 19.59 -21.73
N GLN A 194 -0.74 20.26 -20.91
CA GLN A 194 0.18 21.31 -21.35
C GLN A 194 1.44 20.77 -22.03
N ASN A 195 1.94 19.60 -21.62
CA ASN A 195 3.26 19.12 -22.00
C ASN A 195 3.25 17.93 -22.97
N LEU A 196 2.21 17.11 -22.97
CA LEU A 196 2.08 15.94 -23.86
C LEU A 196 1.17 16.25 -25.04
N THR A 197 1.64 15.97 -26.24
CA THR A 197 1.01 16.49 -27.47
C THR A 197 0.00 15.51 -28.07
N THR A 198 0.26 14.19 -27.93
CA THR A 198 -0.54 13.16 -28.59
C THR A 198 -1.55 12.50 -27.62
N LYS A 199 -2.54 11.81 -28.18
CA LYS A 199 -3.47 10.99 -27.41
C LYS A 199 -2.75 9.83 -26.72
N GLY A 200 -1.85 9.16 -27.44
CA GLY A 200 -1.11 8.01 -26.94
C GLY A 200 -0.17 8.37 -25.79
N SER A 201 0.59 9.48 -25.92
CA SER A 201 1.47 9.92 -24.83
C SER A 201 0.70 10.30 -23.57
N ARG A 202 -0.48 10.92 -23.71
CA ARG A 202 -1.37 11.23 -22.56
C ARG A 202 -1.94 9.98 -21.91
N ALA A 203 -2.36 8.98 -22.72
CA ALA A 203 -2.84 7.71 -22.20
C ALA A 203 -1.76 6.96 -21.40
N LEU A 204 -0.53 6.90 -21.90
CA LEU A 204 0.60 6.30 -21.17
C LEU A 204 0.91 7.00 -19.85
N PHE A 205 0.77 8.33 -19.82
CA PHE A 205 0.94 9.08 -18.58
C PHE A 205 -0.16 8.76 -17.55
N ASP A 206 -1.41 8.61 -17.99
CA ASP A 206 -2.52 8.18 -17.14
C ASP A 206 -2.24 6.80 -16.53
N LEU A 207 -1.82 5.83 -17.37
CA LEU A 207 -1.46 4.48 -16.94
C LEU A 207 -0.31 4.48 -15.92
N ALA A 208 0.71 5.33 -16.11
CA ALA A 208 1.79 5.47 -15.13
C ALA A 208 1.28 6.00 -13.80
N CYS A 209 0.40 7.01 -13.79
CA CYS A 209 -0.23 7.52 -12.57
C CYS A 209 -1.08 6.46 -11.87
N GLU A 210 -1.87 5.69 -12.61
CA GLU A 210 -2.66 4.60 -12.07
C GLU A 210 -1.79 3.52 -11.43
N ALA A 211 -0.68 3.13 -12.07
CA ALA A 211 0.23 2.11 -11.56
C ALA A 211 1.00 2.58 -10.32
N ILE A 212 1.51 3.83 -10.31
CA ILE A 212 2.33 4.39 -9.24
C ILE A 212 1.47 4.79 -8.02
N TYR A 213 0.33 5.42 -8.25
CA TYR A 213 -0.48 6.04 -7.18
C TYR A 213 -1.83 5.35 -6.95
N GLY A 214 -2.31 4.54 -7.90
CA GLY A 214 -3.68 4.04 -7.89
C GLY A 214 -4.70 5.18 -8.06
N ALA A 215 -4.36 6.24 -8.79
CA ALA A 215 -5.14 7.47 -8.88
C ALA A 215 -4.98 8.11 -10.26
N GLU A 216 -5.96 8.94 -10.61
CA GLU A 216 -5.94 9.72 -11.84
C GLU A 216 -5.01 10.95 -11.71
N PRO A 217 -4.42 11.44 -12.81
CA PRO A 217 -3.59 12.66 -12.79
C PRO A 217 -4.30 13.88 -12.19
N ARG A 218 -5.63 14.00 -12.32
CA ARG A 218 -6.42 15.08 -11.74
C ARG A 218 -6.54 15.04 -10.21
N GLU A 219 -6.25 13.89 -9.60
CA GLU A 219 -6.33 13.68 -8.15
C GLU A 219 -5.02 13.99 -7.42
N ILE A 220 -3.93 14.19 -8.17
CA ILE A 220 -2.55 14.33 -7.67
C ILE A 220 -2.01 15.72 -8.03
N THR A 221 -1.38 16.39 -7.06
CA THR A 221 -0.72 17.67 -7.35
C THR A 221 0.71 17.47 -7.85
N MET A 222 1.21 18.45 -8.61
CA MET A 222 2.61 18.49 -9.01
C MET A 222 3.53 18.45 -7.79
N LEU A 223 3.23 19.22 -6.72
CA LEU A 223 4.04 19.20 -5.50
C LEU A 223 4.15 17.80 -4.90
N TYR A 224 3.03 17.05 -4.85
CA TYR A 224 3.06 15.69 -4.32
C TYR A 224 3.90 14.76 -5.20
N ASN A 225 3.74 14.81 -6.53
CA ASN A 225 4.54 14.02 -7.47
C ASN A 225 6.04 14.34 -7.36
N LEU A 226 6.39 15.62 -7.27
CA LEU A 226 7.80 16.04 -7.14
C LEU A 226 8.40 15.62 -5.80
N ALA A 227 7.64 15.72 -4.71
CA ALA A 227 8.05 15.21 -3.41
C ALA A 227 8.25 13.68 -3.43
N TYR A 228 7.38 12.97 -4.14
CA TYR A 228 7.46 11.51 -4.30
C TYR A 228 8.68 11.12 -5.13
N THR A 229 8.95 11.85 -6.21
CA THR A 229 10.14 11.69 -7.06
C THR A 229 11.43 11.99 -6.29
N ALA A 230 11.50 13.11 -5.59
CA ALA A 230 12.66 13.48 -4.76
C ALA A 230 12.93 12.44 -3.65
N ALA A 231 11.87 11.81 -3.14
CA ALA A 231 11.97 10.77 -2.12
C ALA A 231 12.38 9.39 -2.68
N ALA A 232 12.39 9.18 -4.01
CA ALA A 232 12.78 7.91 -4.63
C ALA A 232 14.31 7.76 -4.71
N GLY A 233 14.96 7.80 -3.54
CA GLY A 233 16.39 7.73 -3.36
C GLY A 233 16.75 7.47 -1.91
N ASN A 234 17.94 7.86 -1.49
CA ASN A 234 18.36 7.79 -0.09
C ASN A 234 19.31 8.94 0.24
N GLU A 235 19.91 8.92 1.42
CA GLU A 235 20.82 9.97 1.91
C GLU A 235 22.07 10.18 1.04
N LYS A 236 22.38 9.22 0.14
CA LYS A 236 23.58 9.23 -0.74
C LYS A 236 23.21 9.42 -2.21
N THR A 237 22.04 8.98 -2.61
CA THR A 237 21.58 8.96 -4.00
C THR A 237 20.33 9.81 -4.11
N PRO A 238 20.37 10.94 -4.84
CA PRO A 238 19.19 11.76 -5.08
C PRO A 238 18.06 10.95 -5.72
N GLY A 239 16.84 11.29 -5.36
CA GLY A 239 15.65 10.67 -5.95
C GLY A 239 15.47 11.04 -7.41
N ASN A 240 14.87 10.12 -8.17
CA ASN A 240 14.64 10.31 -9.59
C ASN A 240 13.41 9.51 -10.03
N PHE A 241 12.68 10.02 -11.01
CA PHE A 241 11.43 9.45 -11.48
C PHE A 241 11.59 8.08 -12.14
N ALA A 242 12.72 7.84 -12.83
CA ALA A 242 12.99 6.56 -13.46
C ALA A 242 13.06 5.42 -12.43
N LEU A 243 13.57 5.68 -11.21
CA LEU A 243 13.60 4.69 -10.13
C LEU A 243 12.19 4.22 -9.71
N LEU A 244 11.15 5.02 -9.95
CA LEU A 244 9.77 4.66 -9.61
C LEU A 244 9.16 3.67 -10.60
N VAL A 245 9.58 3.68 -11.87
CA VAL A 245 8.92 2.97 -12.97
C VAL A 245 9.77 1.84 -13.60
N ALA A 246 11.09 1.85 -13.38
CA ALA A 246 11.98 0.86 -13.99
C ALA A 246 11.96 -0.49 -13.28
N THR A 247 12.04 -1.58 -14.06
CA THR A 247 12.30 -2.92 -13.53
C THR A 247 13.80 -3.12 -13.34
N PRO A 248 14.66 -2.96 -14.35
CA PRO A 248 16.11 -2.96 -14.11
C PRO A 248 16.51 -1.65 -13.42
N ASP A 249 17.37 -1.76 -12.41
CA ASP A 249 17.92 -0.64 -11.63
C ASP A 249 16.84 0.28 -10.99
N GLY A 250 15.61 -0.20 -10.83
CA GLY A 250 14.49 0.56 -10.27
C GLY A 250 13.75 -0.17 -9.14
N ALA A 251 12.61 0.38 -8.74
CA ALA A 251 11.85 -0.11 -7.59
C ALA A 251 11.29 -1.52 -7.78
N GLN A 252 11.23 -2.04 -9.02
CA GLN A 252 10.69 -3.34 -9.37
C GLN A 252 11.77 -4.41 -9.62
N GLU A 253 13.06 -4.11 -9.34
CA GLU A 253 14.21 -4.96 -9.69
C GLU A 253 14.16 -6.34 -9.06
N SER A 254 13.76 -6.44 -7.81
CA SER A 254 13.83 -7.68 -7.05
C SER A 254 12.58 -7.93 -6.21
N ARG A 255 12.41 -9.18 -5.78
CA ARG A 255 11.35 -9.65 -4.91
C ARG A 255 11.94 -10.44 -3.74
N PHE A 256 11.15 -10.69 -2.69
CA PHE A 256 11.59 -11.42 -1.50
C PHE A 256 11.26 -12.92 -1.58
N VAL A 257 12.22 -13.77 -1.24
CA VAL A 257 12.01 -15.22 -1.16
C VAL A 257 10.96 -15.54 -0.08
N GLY A 258 9.86 -16.17 -0.52
CA GLY A 258 8.69 -16.44 0.33
C GLY A 258 7.79 -15.24 0.56
N GLY A 259 7.98 -14.18 -0.24
CA GLY A 259 7.14 -12.99 -0.31
C GLY A 259 7.40 -11.94 0.77
N SER A 260 7.09 -10.71 0.46
CA SER A 260 7.35 -9.53 1.30
C SER A 260 6.70 -9.60 2.68
N GLN A 261 5.51 -10.22 2.81
CA GLN A 261 4.84 -10.38 4.11
C GLN A 261 5.63 -11.27 5.09
N ARG A 262 6.53 -12.11 4.61
CA ARG A 262 7.36 -12.96 5.47
C ARG A 262 8.21 -12.12 6.45
N ILE A 263 8.67 -10.95 6.02
CA ILE A 263 9.50 -10.07 6.85
C ILE A 263 8.74 -9.61 8.11
N PRO A 264 7.58 -8.94 8.01
CA PRO A 264 6.82 -8.54 9.20
C PRO A 264 6.33 -9.74 10.03
N GLN A 265 6.05 -10.90 9.42
CA GLN A 265 5.71 -12.11 10.16
C GLN A 265 6.88 -12.59 11.04
N LEU A 266 8.10 -12.59 10.54
CA LEU A 266 9.30 -12.98 11.30
C LEU A 266 9.63 -11.96 12.39
N VAL A 267 9.46 -10.66 12.13
CA VAL A 267 9.59 -9.62 13.17
C VAL A 267 8.56 -9.82 14.27
N ALA A 268 7.30 -10.02 13.92
CA ALA A 268 6.22 -10.26 14.89
C ALA A 268 6.46 -11.56 15.69
N LYS A 269 6.96 -12.62 15.07
CA LYS A 269 7.34 -13.87 15.75
C LYS A 269 8.40 -13.62 16.82
N LYS A 270 9.43 -12.80 16.54
CA LYS A 270 10.46 -12.44 17.51
C LYS A 270 9.94 -11.58 18.66
N LEU A 271 8.94 -10.72 18.41
CA LEU A 271 8.28 -9.91 19.42
C LEU A 271 7.29 -10.72 20.28
N GLY A 272 6.81 -11.85 19.77
CA GLY A 272 5.95 -12.78 20.51
C GLY A 272 4.70 -12.13 21.07
N GLY A 273 4.43 -12.33 22.35
CA GLY A 273 3.26 -11.81 23.07
C GLY A 273 3.12 -10.28 23.14
N GLN A 274 4.10 -9.53 22.64
CA GLN A 274 4.01 -8.07 22.53
C GLN A 274 3.10 -7.63 21.35
N VAL A 275 2.78 -8.52 20.41
CA VAL A 275 1.88 -8.27 19.29
C VAL A 275 0.49 -8.83 19.59
N VAL A 276 -0.51 -7.97 19.58
CA VAL A 276 -1.92 -8.31 19.85
C VAL A 276 -2.70 -8.12 18.56
N LEU A 277 -3.16 -9.21 17.99
CA LEU A 277 -4.01 -9.23 16.78
C LEU A 277 -5.49 -9.06 17.15
N LYS A 278 -6.33 -8.73 16.16
CA LYS A 278 -7.79 -8.49 16.32
C LYS A 278 -8.09 -7.44 17.39
N ALA A 279 -7.24 -6.40 17.44
CA ALA A 279 -7.31 -5.32 18.42
C ALA A 279 -7.37 -3.95 17.73
N PRO A 280 -8.42 -3.64 16.95
CA PRO A 280 -8.58 -2.32 16.35
C PRO A 280 -8.67 -1.24 17.42
N VAL A 281 -7.86 -0.19 17.24
CA VAL A 281 -7.80 0.95 18.15
C VAL A 281 -8.87 1.96 17.75
N HIS A 282 -9.71 2.34 18.72
CA HIS A 282 -10.79 3.31 18.51
C HIS A 282 -10.55 4.65 19.19
N ARG A 283 -9.77 4.66 20.28
CA ARG A 283 -9.56 5.87 21.07
C ARG A 283 -8.16 5.90 21.67
N ILE A 284 -7.56 7.10 21.63
CA ILE A 284 -6.31 7.43 22.31
C ILE A 284 -6.58 8.63 23.22
N ARG A 285 -6.38 8.44 24.54
CA ARG A 285 -6.58 9.49 25.54
C ARG A 285 -5.25 9.83 26.19
N GLN A 286 -4.82 11.08 26.10
CA GLN A 286 -3.64 11.58 26.79
C GLN A 286 -4.03 12.13 28.16
N GLY A 287 -3.23 11.84 29.18
CA GLY A 287 -3.34 12.33 30.54
C GLY A 287 -1.99 12.88 30.99
N LYS A 288 -1.86 13.21 32.31
CA LYS A 288 -0.60 13.66 32.87
C LYS A 288 0.42 12.50 32.84
N GLY A 289 1.45 12.61 31.97
CA GLY A 289 2.56 11.68 31.86
C GLY A 289 2.21 10.27 31.31
N ARG A 290 0.97 10.03 30.85
CA ARG A 290 0.54 8.73 30.29
C ARG A 290 -0.51 8.87 29.23
N VAL A 291 -0.56 7.86 28.36
CA VAL A 291 -1.54 7.70 27.30
C VAL A 291 -2.31 6.41 27.53
N THR A 292 -3.62 6.45 27.40
CA THR A 292 -4.49 5.26 27.41
C THR A 292 -4.98 4.98 26.01
N VAL A 293 -4.65 3.81 25.48
CA VAL A 293 -5.08 3.33 24.15
C VAL A 293 -6.18 2.29 24.34
N HIS A 294 -7.35 2.57 23.78
CA HIS A 294 -8.50 1.68 23.84
C HIS A 294 -8.66 0.94 22.52
N ALA A 295 -8.58 -0.38 22.58
CA ALA A 295 -8.81 -1.29 21.48
C ALA A 295 -9.84 -2.36 21.84
N ASP A 296 -10.27 -3.15 20.86
CA ASP A 296 -11.13 -4.28 21.13
C ASP A 296 -10.43 -5.31 22.02
N GLY A 297 -11.12 -5.72 23.06
CA GLY A 297 -10.63 -6.72 24.00
C GLY A 297 -9.46 -6.32 24.89
N ILE A 298 -8.88 -5.12 24.72
CA ILE A 298 -7.71 -4.67 25.48
C ILE A 298 -7.67 -3.14 25.67
N VAL A 299 -7.17 -2.72 26.83
CA VAL A 299 -6.79 -1.34 27.12
C VAL A 299 -5.29 -1.33 27.45
N VAL A 300 -4.53 -0.44 26.82
CA VAL A 300 -3.10 -0.31 27.04
C VAL A 300 -2.79 1.07 27.61
N GLU A 301 -2.13 1.10 28.77
CA GLU A 301 -1.55 2.31 29.36
C GLU A 301 -0.07 2.37 28.96
N ALA A 302 0.35 3.49 28.41
CA ALA A 302 1.73 3.69 27.95
C ALA A 302 2.25 5.09 28.34
N ARG A 303 3.56 5.29 28.28
CA ARG A 303 4.18 6.62 28.38
C ARG A 303 4.05 7.35 27.03
N GLU A 304 4.32 6.64 25.94
CA GLU A 304 4.26 7.18 24.59
C GLU A 304 3.44 6.24 23.67
N VAL A 305 2.90 6.77 22.59
CA VAL A 305 2.19 6.00 21.56
C VAL A 305 2.68 6.33 20.16
N ILE A 306 2.90 5.31 19.33
CA ILE A 306 3.19 5.47 17.90
C ILE A 306 1.95 5.05 17.11
N VAL A 307 1.41 5.95 16.29
CA VAL A 307 0.33 5.66 15.35
C VAL A 307 0.94 5.37 13.98
N ALA A 308 0.88 4.09 13.58
CA ALA A 308 1.50 3.54 12.37
C ALA A 308 0.46 2.93 11.41
N VAL A 309 -0.65 3.61 11.25
CA VAL A 309 -1.74 3.23 10.33
C VAL A 309 -1.91 4.27 9.24
N PRO A 310 -2.53 3.93 8.08
CA PRO A 310 -2.79 4.90 7.01
C PRO A 310 -3.49 6.17 7.52
N PRO A 311 -3.16 7.37 6.99
CA PRO A 311 -3.71 8.64 7.46
C PRO A 311 -5.24 8.67 7.54
N VAL A 312 -5.93 8.11 6.54
CA VAL A 312 -7.40 8.02 6.51
C VAL A 312 -7.98 7.22 7.67
N LEU A 313 -7.25 6.23 8.19
CA LEU A 313 -7.65 5.45 9.38
C LEU A 313 -7.23 6.15 10.67
N ALA A 314 -6.07 6.80 10.71
CA ALA A 314 -5.66 7.63 11.84
C ALA A 314 -6.68 8.74 12.11
N ALA A 315 -7.26 9.34 11.05
CA ALA A 315 -8.32 10.34 11.17
C ALA A 315 -9.62 9.82 11.81
N GLN A 316 -9.84 8.50 11.87
CA GLN A 316 -11.01 7.87 12.47
C GLN A 316 -10.82 7.54 13.96
N ILE A 317 -9.59 7.57 14.46
CA ILE A 317 -9.30 7.34 15.88
C ILE A 317 -9.77 8.56 16.68
N HIS A 318 -10.51 8.31 17.77
CA HIS A 318 -10.94 9.37 18.67
C HIS A 318 -9.80 9.78 19.59
N PHE A 319 -9.18 10.95 19.35
CA PHE A 319 -8.16 11.53 20.22
C PHE A 319 -8.79 12.39 21.31
N ALA A 320 -8.28 12.29 22.55
CA ALA A 320 -8.61 13.15 23.66
C ALA A 320 -7.30 13.62 24.36
N PRO A 321 -6.95 14.91 24.33
CA PRO A 321 -7.65 16.00 23.64
C PRO A 321 -7.75 15.79 22.14
N ARG A 322 -8.62 16.53 21.45
CA ARG A 322 -8.80 16.45 19.99
C ARG A 322 -7.53 16.89 19.27
N LEU A 323 -7.24 16.24 18.14
CA LEU A 323 -6.16 16.69 17.24
C LEU A 323 -6.37 18.14 16.80
N PRO A 324 -5.29 18.92 16.65
CA PRO A 324 -5.37 20.24 16.02
C PRO A 324 -6.03 20.16 14.65
N GLN A 325 -6.83 21.17 14.30
CA GLN A 325 -7.56 21.19 13.04
C GLN A 325 -6.66 21.03 11.81
N ALA A 326 -5.47 21.64 11.82
CA ALA A 326 -4.51 21.52 10.74
C ALA A 326 -4.04 20.07 10.55
N HIS A 327 -3.80 19.33 11.64
CA HIS A 327 -3.42 17.93 11.60
C HIS A 327 -4.55 17.05 11.08
N LEU A 328 -5.77 17.28 11.56
CA LEU A 328 -6.94 16.53 11.09
C LEU A 328 -7.25 16.79 9.60
N LYS A 329 -7.04 18.04 9.12
CA LYS A 329 -7.17 18.37 7.69
C LYS A 329 -6.13 17.66 6.84
N LEU A 330 -4.88 17.57 7.31
CA LEU A 330 -3.85 16.78 6.64
C LEU A 330 -4.25 15.32 6.53
N LEU A 331 -4.60 14.66 7.66
CA LEU A 331 -4.96 13.23 7.67
C LEU A 331 -6.14 12.91 6.75
N LYS A 332 -7.14 13.80 6.68
CA LYS A 332 -8.33 13.66 5.81
C LYS A 332 -8.04 14.02 4.36
N GLY A 333 -7.05 14.86 4.11
CA GLY A 333 -6.65 15.30 2.78
C GLY A 333 -5.70 14.33 2.05
N ILE A 334 -5.19 13.31 2.77
CA ILE A 334 -4.42 12.23 2.16
C ILE A 334 -5.38 11.11 1.78
N THR A 335 -5.61 10.95 0.48
CA THR A 335 -6.56 9.98 -0.10
C THR A 335 -5.84 8.70 -0.49
N PRO A 336 -6.28 7.51 -0.08
CA PRO A 336 -5.68 6.25 -0.51
C PRO A 336 -5.97 5.97 -1.98
N GLY A 337 -4.96 5.50 -2.70
CA GLY A 337 -5.10 5.04 -4.08
C GLY A 337 -6.10 3.90 -4.22
N LYS A 338 -6.61 3.70 -5.44
CA LYS A 338 -7.55 2.64 -5.80
C LYS A 338 -6.86 1.69 -6.76
N LEU A 339 -6.42 0.56 -6.23
CA LEU A 339 -5.74 -0.46 -7.00
C LEU A 339 -6.29 -1.84 -6.66
N ILE A 340 -6.58 -2.61 -7.70
CA ILE A 340 -6.91 -4.03 -7.61
C ILE A 340 -5.74 -4.79 -8.26
N LYS A 341 -5.22 -5.77 -7.55
CA LYS A 341 -4.24 -6.72 -8.11
C LYS A 341 -4.98 -8.01 -8.45
N TRP A 342 -4.90 -8.42 -9.70
CA TRP A 342 -5.54 -9.62 -10.21
C TRP A 342 -4.50 -10.60 -10.71
N GLU A 343 -4.58 -11.87 -10.33
CA GLU A 343 -3.55 -12.87 -10.62
C GLU A 343 -4.14 -14.13 -11.27
N ALA A 344 -3.37 -14.70 -12.18
CA ALA A 344 -3.65 -15.96 -12.85
C ALA A 344 -2.49 -16.94 -12.70
N VAL A 345 -2.80 -18.19 -12.38
CA VAL A 345 -1.84 -19.28 -12.18
C VAL A 345 -1.96 -20.28 -13.30
N TYR A 346 -0.85 -20.62 -13.92
CA TYR A 346 -0.72 -21.57 -15.03
C TYR A 346 0.26 -22.69 -14.67
N ASP A 347 0.26 -23.79 -15.40
CA ASP A 347 1.22 -24.89 -15.19
C ASP A 347 2.68 -24.43 -15.29
N ARG A 348 2.95 -23.59 -16.27
CA ARG A 348 4.25 -23.03 -16.60
C ARG A 348 4.10 -21.58 -17.06
N PRO A 349 5.16 -20.80 -17.06
CA PRO A 349 5.15 -19.43 -17.57
C PRO A 349 5.26 -19.45 -19.12
N PHE A 350 4.20 -19.85 -19.81
CA PHE A 350 4.17 -20.10 -21.27
C PHE A 350 4.56 -18.86 -22.11
N TRP A 351 4.36 -17.65 -21.61
CA TRP A 351 4.79 -16.41 -22.28
C TRP A 351 6.30 -16.34 -22.44
N ARG A 352 7.07 -16.97 -21.55
CA ARG A 352 8.54 -17.04 -21.66
C ARG A 352 8.98 -17.88 -22.87
N ASP A 353 8.24 -18.93 -23.20
CA ASP A 353 8.50 -19.74 -24.41
C ASP A 353 8.29 -18.93 -25.69
N ALA A 354 7.43 -17.92 -25.64
CA ALA A 354 7.19 -16.97 -26.73
C ALA A 354 8.18 -15.79 -26.74
N GLY A 355 9.22 -15.83 -25.89
CA GLY A 355 10.21 -14.77 -25.76
C GLY A 355 9.69 -13.50 -25.08
N LEU A 356 8.64 -13.61 -24.24
CA LEU A 356 8.02 -12.46 -23.58
C LEU A 356 8.36 -12.42 -22.09
N SER A 357 8.55 -11.20 -21.58
CA SER A 357 8.88 -10.95 -20.17
C SER A 357 7.69 -11.12 -19.20
N GLY A 358 6.46 -11.17 -19.71
CA GLY A 358 5.25 -11.09 -18.91
C GLY A 358 4.85 -9.66 -18.53
N GLN A 359 5.61 -8.65 -18.98
CA GLN A 359 5.26 -7.25 -18.82
C GLN A 359 4.47 -6.76 -20.05
N ALA A 360 3.36 -6.10 -19.81
CA ALA A 360 2.60 -5.39 -20.83
C ALA A 360 2.08 -4.07 -20.29
N VAL A 361 2.01 -3.08 -21.17
CA VAL A 361 1.34 -1.79 -20.94
C VAL A 361 0.29 -1.61 -22.02
N SER A 362 -0.94 -1.25 -21.64
CA SER A 362 -2.06 -1.18 -22.58
C SER A 362 -3.01 -0.03 -22.23
N GLU A 363 -3.39 0.75 -23.23
CA GLU A 363 -4.48 1.74 -23.10
C GLU A 363 -5.87 1.08 -23.09
N VAL A 364 -5.96 -0.23 -23.37
CA VAL A 364 -7.22 -0.97 -23.49
C VAL A 364 -7.34 -2.04 -22.41
N GLY A 365 -8.53 -2.11 -21.83
CA GLY A 365 -8.91 -3.13 -20.84
C GLY A 365 -8.53 -2.79 -19.39
N PRO A 366 -9.05 -3.57 -18.43
CA PRO A 366 -8.83 -3.28 -17.02
C PRO A 366 -7.42 -3.61 -16.53
N ALA A 367 -6.79 -4.69 -16.99
CA ALA A 367 -5.44 -5.10 -16.61
C ALA A 367 -4.41 -4.42 -17.51
N ASN A 368 -4.25 -3.12 -17.34
CA ASN A 368 -3.49 -2.25 -18.23
C ASN A 368 -1.96 -2.26 -17.99
N THR A 369 -1.51 -2.81 -16.87
CA THR A 369 -0.09 -3.03 -16.57
C THR A 369 0.06 -4.42 -15.98
N THR A 370 0.91 -5.26 -16.58
CA THR A 370 1.10 -6.66 -16.16
C THR A 370 2.56 -6.96 -15.85
N PHE A 371 2.79 -8.03 -15.07
CA PHE A 371 4.11 -8.52 -14.76
C PHE A 371 4.10 -10.03 -14.53
N ASP A 372 5.25 -10.64 -14.71
CA ASP A 372 5.54 -12.02 -14.32
C ASP A 372 5.72 -12.10 -12.79
N ASN A 373 4.86 -12.88 -12.13
CA ASN A 373 4.90 -13.14 -10.69
C ASN A 373 5.34 -14.58 -10.36
N THR A 374 5.90 -15.29 -11.33
CA THR A 374 6.41 -16.65 -11.17
C THR A 374 7.42 -16.71 -10.03
N PRO A 375 7.38 -17.76 -9.17
CA PRO A 375 8.35 -17.92 -8.09
C PRO A 375 9.75 -18.23 -8.63
N PRO A 376 10.81 -18.13 -7.83
CA PRO A 376 12.20 -18.41 -8.27
C PRO A 376 12.42 -19.83 -8.72
N SER A 377 11.51 -20.77 -8.37
CA SER A 377 11.53 -22.15 -8.90
C SER A 377 11.16 -22.28 -10.39
N GLY A 378 10.67 -21.19 -11.02
CA GLY A 378 10.22 -21.20 -12.40
C GLY A 378 8.84 -21.81 -12.64
N SER A 379 8.19 -22.38 -11.62
CA SER A 379 6.87 -23.03 -11.72
C SER A 379 6.15 -22.97 -10.37
N PRO A 380 4.79 -22.85 -10.39
CA PRO A 380 3.91 -22.59 -11.53
C PRO A 380 4.14 -21.21 -12.15
N GLY A 381 3.70 -21.01 -13.40
CA GLY A 381 3.67 -19.70 -14.01
C GLY A 381 2.60 -18.81 -13.35
N ILE A 382 2.93 -17.59 -13.01
CA ILE A 382 1.97 -16.64 -12.41
C ILE A 382 2.09 -15.31 -13.15
N LEU A 383 0.98 -14.86 -13.77
CA LEU A 383 0.84 -13.50 -14.28
C LEU A 383 0.00 -12.68 -13.32
N PHE A 384 0.32 -11.42 -13.15
CA PHE A 384 -0.62 -10.48 -12.55
C PHE A 384 -0.82 -9.23 -13.38
N GLY A 385 -1.98 -8.59 -13.18
CA GLY A 385 -2.30 -7.29 -13.74
C GLY A 385 -2.81 -6.34 -12.67
N PHE A 386 -2.46 -5.07 -12.84
CA PHE A 386 -3.02 -3.97 -12.07
C PHE A 386 -4.24 -3.40 -12.76
N VAL A 387 -5.27 -3.10 -11.95
CA VAL A 387 -6.43 -2.30 -12.34
C VAL A 387 -6.46 -1.09 -11.42
N GLY A 388 -6.17 0.10 -11.95
CA GLY A 388 -5.97 1.33 -11.19
C GLY A 388 -7.07 2.38 -11.39
N GLY A 389 -7.04 3.43 -10.59
CA GLY A 389 -7.81 4.66 -10.78
C GLY A 389 -9.31 4.48 -10.97
N ASP A 390 -9.85 5.15 -11.97
CA ASP A 390 -11.26 5.06 -12.37
C ASP A 390 -11.63 3.68 -12.90
N GLN A 391 -10.69 3.01 -13.58
CA GLN A 391 -10.91 1.64 -14.05
C GLN A 391 -11.13 0.69 -12.86
N ALA A 392 -10.39 0.82 -11.77
CA ALA A 392 -10.61 0.03 -10.55
C ALA A 392 -12.00 0.28 -9.94
N ARG A 393 -12.46 1.54 -9.96
CA ARG A 393 -13.79 1.93 -9.47
C ARG A 393 -14.92 1.31 -10.32
N ALA A 394 -14.75 1.28 -11.63
CA ALA A 394 -15.69 0.65 -12.57
C ALA A 394 -15.66 -0.87 -12.48
N PHE A 395 -14.47 -1.45 -12.53
CA PHE A 395 -14.22 -2.88 -12.46
C PHE A 395 -14.77 -3.53 -11.19
N ALA A 396 -14.66 -2.87 -10.05
CA ALA A 396 -15.19 -3.36 -8.77
C ALA A 396 -16.73 -3.51 -8.75
N LYS A 397 -17.46 -2.91 -9.70
CA LYS A 397 -18.92 -3.02 -9.83
C LYS A 397 -19.37 -4.23 -10.66
N LEU A 398 -18.45 -4.81 -11.43
CA LEU A 398 -18.73 -5.99 -12.26
C LEU A 398 -18.91 -7.25 -11.41
N SER A 399 -19.61 -8.25 -11.96
CA SER A 399 -19.66 -9.59 -11.38
C SER A 399 -18.26 -10.24 -11.38
N ARG A 400 -18.05 -11.23 -10.51
CA ARG A 400 -16.77 -11.95 -10.43
C ARG A 400 -16.40 -12.60 -11.77
N SER A 401 -17.37 -13.21 -12.48
CA SER A 401 -17.15 -13.79 -13.81
C SER A 401 -16.75 -12.72 -14.82
N ALA A 402 -17.48 -11.61 -14.90
CA ALA A 402 -17.17 -10.52 -15.83
C ALA A 402 -15.78 -9.93 -15.59
N ARG A 403 -15.37 -9.78 -14.32
CA ARG A 403 -14.00 -9.34 -13.96
C ARG A 403 -12.94 -10.34 -14.45
N ARG A 404 -13.19 -11.64 -14.21
CA ARG A 404 -12.30 -12.71 -14.67
C ARG A 404 -12.16 -12.71 -16.19
N ASP A 405 -13.28 -12.67 -16.90
CA ASP A 405 -13.28 -12.75 -18.35
C ASP A 405 -12.62 -11.52 -18.99
N ALA A 406 -12.82 -10.34 -18.43
CA ALA A 406 -12.17 -9.11 -18.88
C ALA A 406 -10.64 -9.16 -18.71
N VAL A 407 -10.12 -9.61 -17.56
CA VAL A 407 -8.66 -9.68 -17.35
C VAL A 407 -8.03 -10.80 -18.16
N LEU A 408 -8.66 -11.97 -18.25
CA LEU A 408 -8.15 -13.07 -19.08
C LEU A 408 -8.17 -12.70 -20.56
N GLY A 409 -9.17 -11.91 -20.99
CA GLY A 409 -9.20 -11.32 -22.33
C GLY A 409 -7.98 -10.43 -22.60
N ASN A 410 -7.62 -9.54 -21.65
CA ASN A 410 -6.41 -8.74 -21.77
C ASN A 410 -5.14 -9.60 -21.83
N PHE A 411 -4.99 -10.57 -20.92
CA PHE A 411 -3.83 -11.44 -20.93
C PHE A 411 -3.70 -12.23 -22.23
N ALA A 412 -4.82 -12.67 -22.80
CA ALA A 412 -4.81 -13.37 -24.10
C ALA A 412 -4.39 -12.43 -25.24
N THR A 413 -4.80 -11.16 -25.20
CA THR A 413 -4.35 -10.16 -26.19
C THR A 413 -2.85 -9.95 -26.12
N TYR A 414 -2.26 -9.94 -24.91
CA TYR A 414 -0.84 -9.67 -24.73
C TYR A 414 0.04 -10.90 -24.93
N PHE A 415 -0.40 -12.07 -24.46
CA PHE A 415 0.43 -13.27 -24.31
C PHE A 415 -0.05 -14.50 -25.08
N GLY A 416 -1.18 -14.40 -25.79
CA GLY A 416 -1.76 -15.50 -26.56
C GLY A 416 -2.89 -16.23 -25.83
N ASP A 417 -3.62 -17.07 -26.58
CA ASP A 417 -4.88 -17.68 -26.12
C ASP A 417 -4.71 -18.66 -24.94
N GLU A 418 -3.52 -19.21 -24.70
CA GLU A 418 -3.23 -20.03 -23.51
C GLU A 418 -3.56 -19.29 -22.22
N ALA A 419 -3.44 -17.96 -22.21
CA ALA A 419 -3.78 -17.10 -21.07
C ALA A 419 -5.24 -17.17 -20.64
N ARG A 420 -6.17 -17.62 -21.51
CA ARG A 420 -7.60 -17.75 -21.18
C ARG A 420 -7.90 -18.88 -20.19
N ASN A 421 -6.97 -19.83 -20.04
CA ASN A 421 -7.18 -21.09 -19.33
C ASN A 421 -6.26 -21.24 -18.08
N PRO A 422 -6.30 -20.32 -17.11
CA PRO A 422 -5.53 -20.49 -15.88
C PRO A 422 -6.09 -21.62 -15.03
N LYS A 423 -5.22 -22.34 -14.30
CA LYS A 423 -5.62 -23.31 -13.27
C LYS A 423 -6.34 -22.68 -12.09
N ALA A 424 -5.97 -21.47 -11.75
CA ALA A 424 -6.60 -20.69 -10.70
C ALA A 424 -6.46 -19.20 -11.00
N SER A 425 -7.39 -18.40 -10.48
CA SER A 425 -7.29 -16.96 -10.50
C SER A 425 -7.89 -16.36 -9.23
N PHE A 426 -7.33 -15.25 -8.78
CA PHE A 426 -7.77 -14.54 -7.60
C PHE A 426 -7.44 -13.05 -7.70
N GLU A 427 -8.11 -12.26 -6.87
CA GLU A 427 -7.94 -10.82 -6.86
C GLU A 427 -7.88 -10.27 -5.43
N MET A 428 -7.20 -9.15 -5.27
CA MET A 428 -7.20 -8.38 -4.04
C MET A 428 -7.60 -6.93 -4.33
N ASN A 429 -8.80 -6.55 -3.89
CA ASN A 429 -9.26 -5.17 -3.96
C ASN A 429 -8.90 -4.44 -2.66
N TRP A 430 -7.78 -3.72 -2.67
CA TRP A 430 -7.29 -3.01 -1.51
C TRP A 430 -8.18 -1.84 -1.08
N ALA A 431 -8.99 -1.29 -1.98
CA ALA A 431 -9.94 -0.23 -1.65
C ALA A 431 -11.09 -0.72 -0.76
N GLN A 432 -11.45 -2.00 -0.87
CA GLN A 432 -12.49 -2.64 -0.05
C GLN A 432 -11.95 -3.21 1.26
N GLU A 433 -10.63 -3.27 1.45
CA GLU A 433 -10.01 -3.77 2.66
C GLU A 433 -10.19 -2.75 3.81
N ALA A 434 -10.89 -3.17 4.86
CA ALA A 434 -11.38 -2.30 5.93
C ALA A 434 -10.28 -1.50 6.66
N TRP A 435 -9.11 -2.13 6.85
CA TRP A 435 -8.00 -1.58 7.62
C TRP A 435 -6.86 -1.02 6.76
N THR A 436 -7.15 -0.77 5.46
CA THR A 436 -6.23 -0.13 4.52
C THR A 436 -6.92 1.00 3.76
N LYS A 437 -8.15 0.76 3.25
CA LYS A 437 -8.97 1.69 2.45
C LYS A 437 -8.38 2.03 1.08
N GLY A 438 -7.30 1.36 0.69
CA GLY A 438 -6.66 1.52 -0.61
C GLY A 438 -5.15 1.29 -0.59
N CYS A 439 -4.56 1.26 -1.75
CA CYS A 439 -3.12 1.14 -2.03
C CYS A 439 -2.81 1.75 -3.41
N PRO A 440 -1.52 1.87 -3.79
CA PRO A 440 -0.31 1.52 -3.04
C PRO A 440 0.00 2.53 -1.92
N VAL A 441 -0.33 3.82 -2.10
CA VAL A 441 0.00 4.93 -1.20
C VAL A 441 -1.20 5.87 -1.03
N GLY A 442 -1.16 6.70 0.02
CA GLY A 442 -2.04 7.86 0.14
C GLY A 442 -1.42 9.07 -0.56
N HIS A 443 -2.13 9.67 -1.50
CA HIS A 443 -1.73 10.88 -2.23
C HIS A 443 -2.50 12.11 -1.76
N SER A 444 -1.99 13.31 -2.07
CA SER A 444 -2.66 14.57 -1.73
C SER A 444 -3.13 15.32 -2.97
N GLY A 445 -4.37 15.79 -2.91
CA GLY A 445 -4.91 16.77 -3.85
C GLY A 445 -4.51 18.19 -3.49
N THR A 446 -5.07 19.15 -4.23
CA THR A 446 -4.75 20.59 -4.14
C THR A 446 -4.98 21.19 -2.75
N GLY A 447 -4.06 22.04 -2.31
CA GLY A 447 -4.17 22.79 -1.05
C GLY A 447 -3.87 21.99 0.21
N ILE A 448 -3.37 20.76 0.11
CA ILE A 448 -3.12 19.89 1.25
C ILE A 448 -1.66 19.90 1.68
N LEU A 449 -0.74 19.52 0.79
CA LEU A 449 0.66 19.29 1.18
C LEU A 449 1.37 20.59 1.52
N GLN A 450 1.19 21.63 0.73
CA GLN A 450 1.79 22.93 0.99
C GLN A 450 1.29 23.54 2.30
N ARG A 451 -0.01 23.50 2.55
CA ARG A 451 -0.64 24.17 3.70
C ARG A 451 -0.53 23.39 4.99
N PHE A 452 -0.71 22.08 4.95
CA PHE A 452 -0.80 21.22 6.13
C PHE A 452 0.38 20.27 6.30
N GLY A 453 1.26 20.16 5.31
CA GLY A 453 2.47 19.32 5.34
C GLY A 453 3.33 19.46 6.59
N PRO A 454 3.50 20.66 7.19
CA PRO A 454 4.22 20.83 8.45
C PRO A 454 3.69 19.99 9.62
N GLN A 455 2.45 19.48 9.53
CA GLN A 455 1.89 18.57 10.55
C GLN A 455 2.26 17.09 10.32
N LEU A 456 2.81 16.74 9.14
CA LEU A 456 2.97 15.34 8.70
C LEU A 456 3.76 14.48 9.70
N ARG A 457 4.80 15.04 10.30
CA ARG A 457 5.69 14.35 11.25
C ARG A 457 5.69 14.97 12.65
N LYS A 458 4.87 16.03 12.85
CA LYS A 458 4.84 16.76 14.12
C LYS A 458 4.13 15.94 15.20
N PRO A 459 4.80 15.61 16.33
CA PRO A 459 4.15 14.93 17.44
C PRO A 459 2.97 15.73 18.01
N PHE A 460 2.01 15.00 18.56
CA PHE A 460 0.89 15.60 19.29
C PHE A 460 0.91 15.12 20.74
N GLY A 461 1.55 15.87 21.62
CA GLY A 461 1.80 15.45 23.00
C GLY A 461 2.63 14.17 23.02
N HIS A 462 2.07 13.10 23.56
CA HIS A 462 2.65 11.76 23.63
C HIS A 462 2.35 10.90 22.39
N VAL A 463 1.80 11.48 21.32
CA VAL A 463 1.46 10.75 20.08
C VAL A 463 2.48 11.06 19.00
N HIS A 464 3.15 10.01 18.52
CA HIS A 464 4.13 10.01 17.43
C HIS A 464 3.55 9.33 16.18
N TRP A 465 4.10 9.64 15.02
CA TRP A 465 3.57 9.16 13.74
C TRP A 465 4.58 8.28 13.01
N ALA A 466 4.10 7.17 12.47
CA ALA A 466 4.86 6.31 11.57
C ALA A 466 3.95 5.83 10.43
N GLY A 467 4.53 5.29 9.40
CA GLY A 467 3.85 4.85 8.18
C GLY A 467 4.61 5.36 6.97
N THR A 468 4.42 4.73 5.84
CA THR A 468 5.17 5.11 4.64
C THR A 468 4.84 6.52 4.17
N GLU A 469 3.63 7.02 4.44
CA GLU A 469 3.19 8.37 4.08
C GLU A 469 3.93 9.49 4.84
N VAL A 470 4.56 9.16 5.98
CA VAL A 470 5.37 10.14 6.74
C VAL A 470 6.87 9.97 6.53
N ALA A 471 7.29 9.05 5.67
CA ALA A 471 8.71 8.84 5.35
C ALA A 471 9.32 10.03 4.60
N THR A 472 10.62 10.23 4.76
CA THR A 472 11.41 11.21 3.99
C THR A 472 11.89 10.63 2.66
N TYR A 473 12.28 9.37 2.66
CA TYR A 473 12.68 8.64 1.47
C TYR A 473 11.76 7.44 1.26
N TRP A 474 11.56 7.05 0.02
CA TRP A 474 10.72 5.95 -0.41
C TRP A 474 9.31 5.99 0.17
N THR A 475 8.74 7.21 0.24
CA THR A 475 7.32 7.41 0.57
C THR A 475 6.46 6.50 -0.31
N GLY A 476 5.49 5.80 0.30
CA GLY A 476 4.64 4.84 -0.42
C GLY A 476 5.18 3.41 -0.48
N TYR A 477 6.47 3.20 -0.29
CA TYR A 477 7.14 1.90 -0.38
C TYR A 477 7.37 1.26 0.99
N MET A 478 7.76 -0.03 0.99
CA MET A 478 8.11 -0.77 2.20
C MET A 478 9.32 -0.15 2.90
N ASP A 479 10.29 0.34 2.15
CA ASP A 479 11.48 1.01 2.69
C ASP A 479 11.12 2.27 3.47
N GLY A 480 10.24 3.10 2.92
CA GLY A 480 9.74 4.28 3.64
C GLY A 480 9.01 3.92 4.92
N ALA A 481 8.25 2.82 4.93
CA ALA A 481 7.62 2.33 6.15
C ALA A 481 8.65 1.94 7.20
N VAL A 482 9.73 1.23 6.82
CA VAL A 482 10.84 0.89 7.73
C VAL A 482 11.52 2.14 8.24
N ARG A 483 11.90 3.08 7.35
CA ARG A 483 12.53 4.36 7.71
C ARG A 483 11.70 5.17 8.72
N SER A 484 10.41 5.29 8.48
CA SER A 484 9.50 6.02 9.37
C SER A 484 9.37 5.34 10.74
N GLY A 485 9.32 4.01 10.79
CA GLY A 485 9.32 3.24 12.02
C GLY A 485 10.59 3.45 12.83
N GLU A 486 11.76 3.46 12.18
CA GLU A 486 13.04 3.77 12.83
C GLU A 486 13.09 5.22 13.35
N ALA A 487 12.57 6.17 12.58
CA ALA A 487 12.53 7.58 12.98
C ALA A 487 11.62 7.79 14.19
N ALA A 488 10.41 7.21 14.20
CA ALA A 488 9.50 7.28 15.32
C ALA A 488 10.07 6.61 16.59
N ALA A 489 10.75 5.47 16.44
CA ALA A 489 11.42 4.83 17.58
C ALA A 489 12.51 5.73 18.19
N ARG A 490 13.35 6.37 17.35
CA ARG A 490 14.37 7.32 17.84
C ARG A 490 13.75 8.54 18.53
N GLU A 491 12.63 9.04 18.03
CA GLU A 491 11.91 10.17 18.62
C GLU A 491 11.34 9.80 20.00
N VAL A 492 10.67 8.65 20.09
CA VAL A 492 10.12 8.11 21.35
C VAL A 492 11.22 7.87 22.38
N LEU A 493 12.35 7.26 22.00
CA LEU A 493 13.46 7.06 22.92
C LEU A 493 14.01 8.37 23.49
N ARG A 494 14.00 9.46 22.72
CA ARG A 494 14.35 10.79 23.24
C ARG A 494 13.28 11.35 24.17
N ALA A 495 11.99 11.12 23.90
CA ALA A 495 10.90 11.55 24.77
C ALA A 495 10.91 10.81 26.10
N LEU A 496 11.21 9.50 26.12
CA LEU A 496 11.26 8.67 27.34
C LEU A 496 12.40 9.03 28.29
N ARG A 497 13.45 9.73 27.84
CA ARG A 497 14.59 10.19 28.66
C ARG A 497 14.33 11.53 29.37
N ARG A 498 13.28 12.26 28.95
CA ARG A 498 12.83 13.52 29.58
C ARG A 498 11.89 13.22 30.74
#